data_2727db8a65e674d2447ad150b8cf04e3
#
_entry.id   2727db8a65e674d2447ad150b8cf04e3
#
_cell.length_a   1.000
_cell.length_b   1.000
_cell.length_c   1.000
_cell.angle_alpha   90.00
_cell.angle_beta   90.00
_cell.angle_gamma   90.00
#
_symmetry.space_group_name_H-M   'P 1'
#
loop_
_entity.id
_entity.type
_entity.pdbx_description
1 polymer ?
#
loop_
_entity_poly.entity_id
_entity_poly.type
_entity_poly.pdbx_seq_one_letter_code
_entity_poly.pdbx_strand_id
1 'polypeptide(L)'
;MDNIDCVKKRIEEIINTSPVPEDPIHSKNTLEWLLRLKPDADEALQIAALGHDIERAIEERKVRREDYQNYDEFKAAHASNSAKILAEIMKGCTISKELTDDSFYLVFYHETGGTRHADILRDADGISFFHVNLPYYFIRNGIEDTKRRYLWGYRRLPNNLKGLVAEFNYQNKELASLVRTCIGETEQ
;
A
#
# COMPACT_ATOMS: atom_id res chain seq x y z
N MET A 1 -24.70 3.60 -13.14
CA MET A 1 -23.42 3.53 -12.43
C MET A 1 -22.44 3.02 -13.46
N ASP A 2 -21.37 3.75 -13.71
CA ASP A 2 -20.29 3.30 -14.58
C ASP A 2 -19.67 2.01 -14.03
N ASN A 3 -19.15 1.14 -14.89
CA ASN A 3 -18.51 -0.11 -14.46
C ASN A 3 -17.29 0.14 -13.57
N ILE A 4 -16.57 1.24 -13.77
CA ILE A 4 -15.44 1.67 -12.92
C ILE A 4 -15.95 2.12 -11.55
N ASP A 5 -17.04 2.87 -11.48
CA ASP A 5 -17.67 3.24 -10.20
C ASP A 5 -18.10 2.01 -9.42
N CYS A 6 -18.60 0.95 -10.11
CA CYS A 6 -18.94 -0.32 -9.50
C CYS A 6 -17.69 -0.94 -8.81
N VAL A 7 -16.55 -0.96 -9.49
CA VAL A 7 -15.29 -1.50 -8.95
C VAL A 7 -14.83 -0.70 -7.72
N LYS A 8 -14.72 0.62 -7.85
CA LYS A 8 -14.28 1.51 -6.76
C LYS A 8 -15.18 1.37 -5.52
N LYS A 9 -16.48 1.33 -5.72
CA LYS A 9 -17.45 1.13 -4.63
C LYS A 9 -17.28 -0.22 -3.94
N ARG A 10 -17.13 -1.30 -4.70
CA ARG A 10 -16.93 -2.64 -4.11
C ARG A 10 -15.62 -2.76 -3.34
N ILE A 11 -14.53 -2.17 -3.87
CA ILE A 11 -13.26 -2.10 -3.15
C ILE A 11 -13.47 -1.38 -1.81
N GLU A 12 -14.10 -0.20 -1.83
CA GLU A 12 -14.35 0.59 -0.63
C GLU A 12 -15.23 -0.16 0.38
N GLU A 13 -16.31 -0.80 -0.08
CA GLU A 13 -17.20 -1.60 0.78
C GLU A 13 -16.43 -2.72 1.49
N ILE A 14 -15.55 -3.44 0.78
CA ILE A 14 -14.74 -4.52 1.36
C ILE A 14 -13.71 -3.97 2.34
N ILE A 15 -12.93 -2.96 1.93
CA ILE A 15 -11.85 -2.42 2.77
C ILE A 15 -12.41 -1.77 4.05
N ASN A 16 -13.60 -1.18 4.00
CA ASN A 16 -14.27 -0.63 5.18
C ASN A 16 -14.67 -1.69 6.22
N THR A 17 -14.66 -2.98 5.87
CA THR A 17 -14.85 -4.09 6.82
C THR A 17 -13.57 -4.59 7.47
N SER A 18 -12.41 -4.02 7.09
CA SER A 18 -11.13 -4.44 7.65
C SER A 18 -11.10 -4.30 9.18
N PRO A 19 -10.59 -5.32 9.90
CA PRO A 19 -10.33 -5.19 11.33
C PRO A 19 -9.15 -4.26 11.65
N VAL A 20 -8.43 -3.82 10.64
CA VAL A 20 -7.28 -2.89 10.76
C VAL A 20 -7.77 -1.47 10.44
N PRO A 21 -7.88 -0.58 11.45
CA PRO A 21 -8.57 0.70 11.31
C PRO A 21 -7.93 1.66 10.30
N GLU A 22 -6.65 1.52 10.03
CA GLU A 22 -5.96 2.35 9.04
C GLU A 22 -6.13 1.87 7.59
N ASP A 23 -6.55 0.63 7.31
CA ASP A 23 -6.65 0.12 5.94
C ASP A 23 -7.55 0.97 5.01
N PRO A 24 -8.74 1.43 5.42
CA PRO A 24 -9.56 2.31 4.59
C PRO A 24 -8.91 3.66 4.31
N ILE A 25 -8.16 4.19 5.28
CA ILE A 25 -7.47 5.47 5.15
C ILE A 25 -6.26 5.30 4.23
N HIS A 26 -5.50 4.23 4.42
CA HIS A 26 -4.32 3.88 3.64
C HIS A 26 -4.67 3.67 2.15
N SER A 27 -5.70 2.92 1.85
CA SER A 27 -6.18 2.70 0.48
C SER A 27 -6.44 4.03 -0.26
N LYS A 28 -7.19 4.94 0.34
CA LYS A 28 -7.49 6.26 -0.22
C LYS A 28 -6.24 7.13 -0.33
N ASN A 29 -5.41 7.11 0.70
CA ASN A 29 -4.18 7.91 0.73
C ASN A 29 -3.13 7.39 -0.27
N THR A 30 -3.08 6.09 -0.54
CA THR A 30 -2.25 5.54 -1.62
C THR A 30 -2.68 6.07 -2.98
N LEU A 31 -3.99 6.15 -3.26
CA LEU A 31 -4.50 6.78 -4.49
C LEU A 31 -4.15 8.28 -4.54
N GLU A 32 -4.28 9.01 -3.44
CA GLU A 32 -3.90 10.43 -3.38
C GLU A 32 -2.42 10.65 -3.71
N TRP A 33 -1.53 9.84 -3.15
CA TRP A 33 -0.10 9.89 -3.44
C TRP A 33 0.20 9.47 -4.87
N LEU A 34 -0.47 8.42 -5.37
CA LEU A 34 -0.35 8.02 -6.78
C LEU A 34 -0.66 9.21 -7.72
N LEU A 35 -1.77 9.91 -7.50
CA LEU A 35 -2.17 11.06 -8.33
C LEU A 35 -1.25 12.27 -8.18
N ARG A 36 -0.57 12.41 -7.04
CA ARG A 36 0.50 13.43 -6.89
C ARG A 36 1.76 13.06 -7.65
N LEU A 37 2.16 11.78 -7.65
CA LEU A 37 3.33 11.29 -8.37
C LEU A 37 3.09 11.17 -9.88
N LYS A 38 1.85 10.87 -10.27
CA LYS A 38 1.41 10.68 -11.66
C LYS A 38 -0.01 11.25 -11.83
N PRO A 39 -0.15 12.57 -12.11
CA PRO A 39 -1.47 13.21 -12.25
C PRO A 39 -2.33 12.64 -13.39
N ASP A 40 -1.69 12.07 -14.41
CA ASP A 40 -2.31 11.40 -15.56
C ASP A 40 -2.38 9.87 -15.38
N ALA A 41 -2.48 9.37 -14.14
CA ALA A 41 -2.64 7.95 -13.86
C ALA A 41 -3.92 7.42 -14.51
N ASP A 42 -3.77 6.33 -15.26
CA ASP A 42 -4.88 5.65 -15.91
C ASP A 42 -5.77 4.90 -14.91
N GLU A 43 -6.88 4.35 -15.40
CA GLU A 43 -7.85 3.63 -14.57
C GLU A 43 -7.25 2.39 -13.90
N ALA A 44 -6.35 1.67 -14.59
CA ALA A 44 -5.69 0.49 -14.03
C ALA A 44 -4.86 0.85 -12.80
N LEU A 45 -4.05 1.91 -12.88
CA LEU A 45 -3.25 2.42 -11.77
C LEU A 45 -4.12 2.90 -10.60
N GLN A 46 -5.21 3.65 -10.89
CA GLN A 46 -6.11 4.14 -9.83
C GLN A 46 -6.83 3.01 -9.11
N ILE A 47 -7.33 2.00 -9.85
CA ILE A 47 -7.97 0.82 -9.28
C ILE A 47 -6.96 0.01 -8.47
N ALA A 48 -5.75 -0.18 -9.00
CA ALA A 48 -4.68 -0.88 -8.30
C ALA A 48 -4.30 -0.18 -6.99
N ALA A 49 -4.18 1.15 -6.97
CA ALA A 49 -3.87 1.90 -5.77
C ALA A 49 -4.93 1.75 -4.68
N LEU A 50 -6.22 1.70 -5.05
CA LEU A 50 -7.30 1.46 -4.10
C LEU A 50 -7.33 0.04 -3.56
N GLY A 51 -7.00 -0.96 -4.40
CA GLY A 51 -7.22 -2.37 -4.10
C GLY A 51 -5.97 -3.19 -3.78
N HIS A 52 -4.75 -2.60 -3.73
CA HIS A 52 -3.50 -3.35 -3.60
C HIS A 52 -3.43 -4.23 -2.34
N ASP A 53 -4.02 -3.78 -1.24
CA ASP A 53 -4.03 -4.46 0.07
C ASP A 53 -5.38 -5.12 0.41
N ILE A 54 -6.29 -5.29 -0.56
CA ILE A 54 -7.69 -5.69 -0.33
C ILE A 54 -7.85 -7.02 0.42
N GLU A 55 -6.90 -7.95 0.26
CA GLU A 55 -6.95 -9.26 0.93
C GLU A 55 -6.94 -9.14 2.46
N ARG A 56 -6.35 -8.05 2.99
CA ARG A 56 -6.25 -7.80 4.44
C ARG A 56 -7.62 -7.60 5.09
N ALA A 57 -8.60 -7.14 4.32
CA ALA A 57 -9.96 -6.91 4.78
C ALA A 57 -10.84 -8.19 4.76
N ILE A 58 -10.37 -9.29 4.17
CA ILE A 58 -11.14 -10.52 4.03
C ILE A 58 -10.48 -11.62 4.86
N GLU A 59 -10.94 -11.81 6.10
CA GLU A 59 -10.28 -12.67 7.09
C GLU A 59 -10.09 -14.12 6.60
N GLU A 60 -11.07 -14.68 5.87
CA GLU A 60 -11.01 -16.05 5.33
C GLU A 60 -10.01 -16.21 4.18
N ARG A 61 -9.59 -15.09 3.58
CA ARG A 61 -8.66 -15.07 2.44
C ARG A 61 -7.32 -14.46 2.78
N LYS A 62 -7.18 -13.93 3.99
CA LYS A 62 -6.00 -13.21 4.44
C LYS A 62 -4.77 -14.11 4.49
N VAL A 63 -3.70 -13.66 3.85
CA VAL A 63 -2.38 -14.31 3.93
C VAL A 63 -1.76 -14.04 5.30
N ARG A 64 -1.32 -15.09 6.00
CA ARG A 64 -0.77 -14.99 7.34
C ARG A 64 0.75 -15.06 7.31
N ARG A 65 1.40 -14.14 8.04
CA ARG A 65 2.87 -14.05 8.05
C ARG A 65 3.55 -15.33 8.55
N GLU A 66 2.95 -16.01 9.51
CA GLU A 66 3.44 -17.25 10.12
C GLU A 66 3.51 -18.44 9.17
N ASP A 67 2.80 -18.39 8.03
CA ASP A 67 2.79 -19.47 7.04
C ASP A 67 4.00 -19.44 6.09
N TYR A 68 4.88 -18.41 6.21
CA TYR A 68 6.00 -18.19 5.28
C TYR A 68 7.33 -18.11 6.02
N GLN A 69 8.38 -18.65 5.41
CA GLN A 69 9.71 -18.72 6.00
C GLN A 69 10.35 -17.32 6.13
N ASN A 70 10.16 -16.49 5.13
CA ASN A 70 10.71 -15.13 5.12
C ASN A 70 9.66 -14.08 4.75
N TYR A 71 10.04 -12.81 4.93
CA TYR A 71 9.13 -11.68 4.71
C TYR A 71 8.82 -11.44 3.25
N ASP A 72 9.76 -11.73 2.34
CA ASP A 72 9.58 -11.51 0.90
C ASP A 72 8.60 -12.51 0.30
N GLU A 73 8.65 -13.78 0.74
CA GLU A 73 7.65 -14.80 0.35
C GLU A 73 6.24 -14.41 0.82
N PHE A 74 6.12 -13.95 2.07
CA PHE A 74 4.85 -13.45 2.60
C PHE A 74 4.33 -12.28 1.76
N LYS A 75 5.17 -11.28 1.44
CA LYS A 75 4.76 -10.12 0.64
C LYS A 75 4.38 -10.51 -0.79
N ALA A 76 5.08 -11.45 -1.40
CA ALA A 76 4.71 -11.96 -2.73
C ALA A 76 3.34 -12.69 -2.72
N ALA A 77 3.09 -13.52 -1.69
CA ALA A 77 1.81 -14.22 -1.54
C ALA A 77 0.66 -13.24 -1.29
N HIS A 78 0.88 -12.24 -0.42
CA HIS A 78 -0.04 -11.15 -0.15
C HIS A 78 -0.43 -10.40 -1.45
N ALA A 79 0.57 -9.94 -2.21
CA ALA A 79 0.34 -9.23 -3.47
C ALA A 79 -0.41 -10.09 -4.49
N SER A 80 -0.02 -11.36 -4.64
CA SER A 80 -0.70 -12.32 -5.52
C SER A 80 -2.16 -12.53 -5.15
N ASN A 81 -2.46 -12.63 -3.85
CA ASN A 81 -3.82 -12.84 -3.37
C ASN A 81 -4.69 -11.59 -3.56
N SER A 82 -4.16 -10.40 -3.22
CA SER A 82 -4.84 -9.13 -3.49
C SER A 82 -5.17 -8.95 -4.97
N ALA A 83 -4.22 -9.26 -5.87
CA ALA A 83 -4.43 -9.20 -7.32
C ALA A 83 -5.58 -10.12 -7.80
N LYS A 84 -5.65 -11.35 -7.27
CA LYS A 84 -6.73 -12.30 -7.60
C LYS A 84 -8.09 -11.80 -7.13
N ILE A 85 -8.18 -11.30 -5.90
CA ILE A 85 -9.42 -10.73 -5.35
C ILE A 85 -9.88 -9.54 -6.18
N LEU A 86 -8.97 -8.64 -6.51
CA LEU A 86 -9.28 -7.47 -7.34
C LEU A 86 -9.81 -7.88 -8.71
N ALA A 87 -9.18 -8.85 -9.37
CA ALA A 87 -9.65 -9.35 -10.67
C ALA A 87 -11.04 -9.99 -10.59
N GLU A 88 -11.38 -10.69 -9.50
CA GLU A 88 -12.72 -11.23 -9.25
C GLU A 88 -13.76 -10.10 -9.13
N ILE A 89 -13.44 -9.03 -8.40
CA ILE A 89 -14.30 -7.85 -8.26
C ILE A 89 -14.53 -7.18 -9.61
N MET A 90 -13.45 -6.94 -10.38
CA MET A 90 -13.51 -6.32 -11.70
C MET A 90 -14.36 -7.14 -12.68
N LYS A 91 -14.18 -8.45 -12.68
CA LYS A 91 -15.01 -9.37 -13.47
C LYS A 91 -16.48 -9.28 -13.06
N GLY A 92 -16.78 -9.21 -11.77
CA GLY A 92 -18.14 -9.06 -11.24
C GLY A 92 -18.80 -7.71 -11.61
N CYS A 93 -17.99 -6.68 -11.92
CA CYS A 93 -18.44 -5.38 -12.43
C CYS A 93 -18.41 -5.30 -13.99
N THR A 94 -18.19 -6.41 -14.67
CA THR A 94 -18.15 -6.49 -16.15
C THR A 94 -17.09 -5.56 -16.78
N ILE A 95 -15.91 -5.49 -16.15
CA ILE A 95 -14.74 -4.78 -16.67
C ILE A 95 -14.12 -5.60 -17.82
N SER A 96 -13.54 -4.90 -18.80
CA SER A 96 -12.82 -5.55 -19.90
C SER A 96 -11.67 -6.42 -19.38
N LYS A 97 -11.35 -7.47 -20.14
CA LYS A 97 -10.23 -8.35 -19.80
C LYS A 97 -8.91 -7.59 -19.74
N GLU A 98 -8.68 -6.68 -20.69
CA GLU A 98 -7.46 -5.87 -20.78
C GLU A 98 -7.24 -5.04 -19.50
N LEU A 99 -8.24 -4.23 -19.11
CA LEU A 99 -8.15 -3.42 -17.90
C LEU A 99 -8.02 -4.28 -16.62
N THR A 100 -8.66 -5.46 -16.60
CA THR A 100 -8.54 -6.41 -15.49
C THR A 100 -7.12 -6.98 -15.41
N ASP A 101 -6.54 -7.40 -16.53
CA ASP A 101 -5.19 -7.93 -16.58
C ASP A 101 -4.16 -6.86 -16.18
N ASP A 102 -4.29 -5.62 -16.67
CA ASP A 102 -3.41 -4.51 -16.32
C ASP A 102 -3.45 -4.21 -14.80
N SER A 103 -4.65 -4.10 -14.24
CA SER A 103 -4.82 -3.88 -12.79
C SER A 103 -4.28 -5.06 -11.97
N PHE A 104 -4.49 -6.30 -12.44
CA PHE A 104 -3.94 -7.50 -11.81
C PHE A 104 -2.41 -7.44 -11.74
N TYR A 105 -1.73 -7.15 -12.87
CA TYR A 105 -0.27 -7.06 -12.91
C TYR A 105 0.28 -5.96 -12.01
N LEU A 106 -0.38 -4.82 -11.96
CA LEU A 106 0.02 -3.71 -11.08
C LEU A 106 -0.02 -4.14 -9.60
N VAL A 107 -1.12 -4.75 -9.17
CA VAL A 107 -1.24 -5.25 -7.78
C VAL A 107 -0.31 -6.42 -7.53
N PHE A 108 -0.13 -7.33 -8.47
CA PHE A 108 0.80 -8.46 -8.33
C PHE A 108 2.24 -7.99 -8.08
N TYR A 109 2.66 -6.89 -8.71
CA TYR A 109 4.02 -6.35 -8.60
C TYR A 109 4.16 -5.14 -7.68
N HIS A 110 3.12 -4.73 -6.94
CA HIS A 110 3.19 -3.52 -6.11
C HIS A 110 4.27 -3.60 -5.03
N GLU A 111 4.62 -4.81 -4.56
CA GLU A 111 5.68 -4.99 -3.57
C GLU A 111 7.08 -4.99 -4.17
N THR A 112 7.25 -5.47 -5.38
CA THR A 112 8.56 -5.62 -6.01
C THR A 112 8.89 -4.55 -7.04
N GLY A 113 7.87 -3.96 -7.66
CA GLY A 113 8.06 -3.08 -8.80
C GLY A 113 8.53 -3.83 -10.04
N GLY A 114 9.34 -3.18 -10.87
CA GLY A 114 9.98 -3.76 -12.04
C GLY A 114 9.41 -3.26 -13.38
N THR A 115 8.34 -2.47 -13.34
CA THR A 115 7.87 -1.66 -14.45
C THR A 115 7.63 -0.24 -13.98
N ARG A 116 7.66 0.75 -14.90
CA ARG A 116 7.42 2.15 -14.53
C ARG A 116 6.13 2.36 -13.73
N HIS A 117 5.04 1.69 -14.09
CA HIS A 117 3.75 1.84 -13.41
C HIS A 117 3.72 1.09 -12.07
N ALA A 118 4.28 -0.11 -11.99
CA ALA A 118 4.38 -0.85 -10.73
C ALA A 118 5.33 -0.14 -9.73
N ASP A 119 6.40 0.49 -10.21
CA ASP A 119 7.31 1.29 -9.38
C ASP A 119 6.60 2.51 -8.78
N ILE A 120 5.80 3.23 -9.59
CA ILE A 120 5.02 4.39 -9.11
C ILE A 120 3.98 3.95 -8.06
N LEU A 121 3.30 2.82 -8.26
CA LEU A 121 2.35 2.26 -7.30
C LEU A 121 3.04 1.88 -5.98
N ARG A 122 4.18 1.16 -6.05
CA ARG A 122 5.00 0.82 -4.90
C ARG A 122 5.46 2.05 -4.12
N ASP A 123 5.87 3.09 -4.83
CA ASP A 123 6.33 4.33 -4.24
C ASP A 123 5.19 5.08 -3.55
N ALA A 124 3.99 5.13 -4.17
CA ALA A 124 2.78 5.70 -3.57
C ALA A 124 2.33 4.95 -2.31
N ASP A 125 2.33 3.60 -2.34
CA ASP A 125 2.08 2.75 -1.17
C ASP A 125 3.11 3.02 -0.06
N GLY A 126 4.40 3.04 -0.41
CA GLY A 126 5.47 3.32 0.54
C GLY A 126 5.32 4.67 1.23
N ILE A 127 4.99 5.74 0.48
CA ILE A 127 4.74 7.06 1.06
C ILE A 127 3.50 7.03 1.96
N SER A 128 2.41 6.39 1.51
CA SER A 128 1.18 6.25 2.28
C SER A 128 1.41 5.48 3.59
N PHE A 129 2.28 4.46 3.58
CA PHE A 129 2.67 3.76 4.81
C PHE A 129 3.24 4.73 5.86
N PHE A 130 4.18 5.60 5.47
CA PHE A 130 4.74 6.59 6.40
C PHE A 130 3.71 7.62 6.85
N HIS A 131 2.83 8.05 5.94
CA HIS A 131 1.83 9.06 6.21
C HIS A 131 0.70 8.57 7.11
N VAL A 132 0.20 7.35 6.88
CA VAL A 132 -1.01 6.80 7.51
C VAL A 132 -0.70 5.66 8.47
N ASN A 133 0.00 4.60 8.01
CA ASN A 133 0.13 3.37 8.78
C ASN A 133 1.15 3.48 9.93
N LEU A 134 2.21 4.26 9.77
CA LEU A 134 3.30 4.32 10.75
C LEU A 134 2.84 4.71 12.16
N PRO A 135 1.95 5.70 12.38
CA PRO A 135 1.42 6.01 13.71
C PRO A 135 0.68 4.84 14.36
N TYR A 136 -0.15 4.11 13.60
CA TYR A 136 -0.86 2.94 14.09
C TYR A 136 0.10 1.77 14.37
N TYR A 137 1.08 1.58 13.48
CA TYR A 137 2.12 0.57 13.66
C TYR A 137 2.92 0.81 14.95
N PHE A 138 3.27 2.07 15.23
CA PHE A 138 3.97 2.47 16.45
C PHE A 138 3.18 2.13 17.71
N ILE A 139 1.87 2.41 17.71
CA ILE A 139 1.00 2.09 18.86
C ILE A 139 0.93 0.59 19.12
N ARG A 140 0.88 -0.23 18.05
CA ARG A 140 0.76 -1.69 18.17
C ARG A 140 2.07 -2.39 18.50
N ASN A 141 3.19 -1.91 17.98
CA ASN A 141 4.45 -2.66 17.97
C ASN A 141 5.58 -2.00 18.78
N GLY A 142 5.40 -0.75 19.22
CA GLY A 142 6.40 -0.02 20.02
C GLY A 142 7.60 0.49 19.22
N ILE A 143 8.57 1.04 19.96
CA ILE A 143 9.70 1.80 19.39
C ILE A 143 10.61 0.94 18.52
N GLU A 144 11.07 -0.20 19.03
CA GLU A 144 12.10 -1.01 18.37
C GLU A 144 11.62 -1.61 17.04
N ASP A 145 10.39 -2.14 17.01
CA ASP A 145 9.80 -2.68 15.81
C ASP A 145 9.50 -1.59 14.79
N THR A 146 9.03 -0.43 15.25
CA THR A 146 8.78 0.72 14.38
C THR A 146 10.08 1.26 13.79
N LYS A 147 11.18 1.31 14.57
CA LYS A 147 12.50 1.68 14.05
C LYS A 147 12.93 0.75 12.90
N ARG A 148 12.84 -0.57 13.11
CA ARG A 148 13.19 -1.57 12.09
C ARG A 148 12.33 -1.42 10.82
N ARG A 149 11.01 -1.26 11.01
CA ARG A 149 10.05 -1.12 9.91
C ARG A 149 10.24 0.19 9.14
N TYR A 150 10.51 1.30 9.86
CA TYR A 150 10.82 2.60 9.26
C TYR A 150 12.07 2.52 8.38
N LEU A 151 13.19 2.06 8.93
CA LEU A 151 14.47 1.97 8.20
C LEU A 151 14.36 1.05 6.98
N TRP A 152 13.64 -0.08 7.11
CA TRP A 152 13.40 -0.97 5.98
C TRP A 152 12.59 -0.28 4.87
N GLY A 153 11.50 0.40 5.20
CA GLY A 153 10.68 1.13 4.22
C GLY A 153 11.43 2.30 3.60
N TYR A 154 12.13 3.09 4.42
CA TYR A 154 12.87 4.27 3.97
C TYR A 154 14.00 3.94 2.98
N ARG A 155 14.69 2.82 3.17
CA ARG A 155 15.73 2.34 2.24
C ARG A 155 15.17 1.94 0.88
N ARG A 156 13.92 1.55 0.80
CA ARG A 156 13.24 1.15 -0.44
C ARG A 156 12.72 2.35 -1.25
N LEU A 157 12.53 3.50 -0.61
CA LEU A 157 12.11 4.70 -1.31
C LEU A 157 13.22 5.24 -2.23
N PRO A 158 12.86 5.70 -3.43
CA PRO A 158 13.75 6.49 -4.28
C PRO A 158 14.26 7.74 -3.55
N ASN A 159 15.50 8.14 -3.82
CA ASN A 159 16.13 9.25 -3.10
C ASN A 159 15.34 10.57 -3.21
N ASN A 160 14.71 10.82 -4.35
CA ASN A 160 13.88 12.01 -4.58
C ASN A 160 12.58 12.03 -3.75
N LEU A 161 12.16 10.91 -3.18
CA LEU A 161 10.95 10.81 -2.35
C LEU A 161 11.25 10.79 -0.84
N LYS A 162 12.50 10.54 -0.46
CA LYS A 162 12.93 10.50 0.94
C LYS A 162 12.72 11.83 1.66
N GLY A 163 13.04 12.95 1.00
CA GLY A 163 12.81 14.29 1.54
C GLY A 163 11.34 14.56 1.88
N LEU A 164 10.44 14.10 1.03
CA LEU A 164 9.00 14.26 1.24
C LEU A 164 8.51 13.51 2.48
N VAL A 165 8.98 12.28 2.69
CA VAL A 165 8.64 11.49 3.88
C VAL A 165 9.25 12.07 5.16
N ALA A 166 10.43 12.67 5.05
CA ALA A 166 11.09 13.35 6.18
C ALA A 166 10.32 14.59 6.68
N GLU A 167 9.47 15.20 5.84
CA GLU A 167 8.64 16.36 6.20
C GLU A 167 7.35 15.99 6.95
N PHE A 168 7.01 14.69 7.06
CA PHE A 168 5.80 14.28 7.75
C PHE A 168 5.86 14.60 9.25
N ASN A 169 4.81 15.24 9.74
CA ASN A 169 4.65 15.63 11.13
C ASN A 169 3.78 14.63 11.89
N TYR A 170 4.33 14.00 12.92
CA TYR A 170 3.59 13.08 13.76
C TYR A 170 3.17 13.74 15.07
N GLN A 171 1.89 13.61 15.45
CA GLN A 171 1.36 14.17 16.70
C GLN A 171 1.99 13.50 17.94
N ASN A 172 2.30 12.20 17.84
CA ASN A 172 2.98 11.48 18.91
C ASN A 172 4.46 11.92 18.97
N LYS A 173 4.86 12.52 20.09
CA LYS A 173 6.20 13.08 20.28
C LYS A 173 7.31 12.02 20.27
N GLU A 174 7.03 10.82 20.77
CA GLU A 174 8.01 9.72 20.76
C GLU A 174 8.24 9.20 19.34
N LEU A 175 7.16 9.02 18.57
CA LEU A 175 7.26 8.66 17.15
C LEU A 175 8.01 9.75 16.37
N ALA A 176 7.68 11.02 16.57
CA ALA A 176 8.36 12.13 15.92
C ALA A 176 9.87 12.17 16.25
N SER A 177 10.24 11.86 17.51
CA SER A 177 11.64 11.75 17.93
C SER A 177 12.34 10.56 17.28
N LEU A 178 11.68 9.39 17.25
CA LEU A 178 12.19 8.18 16.61
C LEU A 178 12.48 8.42 15.12
N VAL A 179 11.55 9.04 14.40
CA VAL A 179 11.68 9.32 12.96
C VAL A 179 12.88 10.25 12.70
N ARG A 180 13.05 11.32 13.48
CA ARG A 180 14.23 12.20 13.36
C ARG A 180 15.55 11.45 13.58
N THR A 181 15.59 10.54 14.55
CA THR A 181 16.77 9.70 14.80
C THR A 181 17.05 8.79 13.59
N CYS A 182 16.02 8.13 13.05
CA CYS A 182 16.17 7.25 11.89
C CYS A 182 16.68 8.01 10.65
N ILE A 183 16.19 9.21 10.39
CA ILE A 183 16.67 10.05 9.28
C ILE A 183 18.15 10.37 9.46
N GLY A 184 18.57 10.84 10.63
CA GLY A 184 19.98 11.13 10.92
C GLY A 184 20.92 9.93 10.80
N GLU A 185 20.44 8.71 11.07
CA GLU A 185 21.20 7.45 10.88
C GLU A 185 21.35 7.07 9.39
N THR A 186 20.48 7.53 8.51
CA THR A 186 20.49 7.18 7.08
C THR A 186 21.24 8.18 6.20
N GLU A 187 21.57 9.35 6.74
CA GLU A 187 22.33 10.41 6.04
C GLU A 187 23.85 10.35 6.33
N GLN A 188 24.28 9.44 7.21
CA GLN A 188 25.69 9.13 7.49
C GLN A 188 26.20 7.96 6.66
#